data_ad374a491aba0b8623d88cf8580dc6e4
#
_entry.id   ad374a491aba0b8623d88cf8580dc6e4
#
_cell.length_a   1.000
_cell.length_b   1.000
_cell.length_c   1.000
_cell.angle_alpha   90.00
_cell.angle_beta   90.00
_cell.angle_gamma   90.00
#
_symmetry.space_group_name_H-M   'P 1'
#
loop_
_entity.id
_entity.type
_entity.pdbx_description
1 polymer ?
#
loop_
_entity_poly.entity_id
_entity_poly.type
_entity_poly.pdbx_seq_one_letter_code
_entity_poly.pdbx_strand_id
1 'polypeptide(L)'
;MICIVGGGLDVMEAFEMKEKTVKDKWSMLMKFGSEENLKKLQAGQLYMKNLKYYVDLEKATDDEDVGDKYDGQMVLQGVKINVCSVDTNESVAQFDAPKVSMNFGYLECPVFCMFMFDYRNYVEEHLEGDVSTVRYQFTEEQLERMPNFGDTVLVVNNGDEFVKRVKDGLLKAGYGFTRDYVQYYGINNLEHLKQVQKDNSRIAFWKREKYSYQQEYRFLVYGCVDDHLSVDIGDISDITDVIKAEQWLNTPFIVKQRD
;
A
#
# COMPACT_ATOMS: atom_id res chain seq x y z
N MET A 1 20.83 19.40 -11.05
CA MET A 1 20.71 17.95 -11.32
C MET A 1 21.64 17.23 -10.36
N ILE A 2 21.10 16.36 -9.51
CA ILE A 2 21.91 15.61 -8.54
C ILE A 2 22.31 14.30 -9.22
N CYS A 3 23.60 14.10 -9.49
CA CYS A 3 24.12 12.83 -9.99
C CYS A 3 24.54 11.95 -8.80
N ILE A 4 23.89 10.82 -8.63
CA ILE A 4 24.36 9.73 -7.78
C ILE A 4 25.11 8.76 -8.67
N VAL A 5 26.44 8.69 -8.50
CA VAL A 5 27.28 7.74 -9.26
C VAL A 5 27.19 6.38 -8.56
N GLY A 6 26.44 5.46 -9.12
CA GLY A 6 26.48 4.04 -8.82
C GLY A 6 27.01 3.29 -10.03
N GLY A 7 28.10 2.55 -9.86
CA GLY A 7 28.74 1.75 -10.91
C GLY A 7 27.79 0.68 -11.47
N GLY A 8 27.83 0.52 -12.79
CA GLY A 8 27.02 -0.41 -13.52
C GLY A 8 27.34 -1.87 -13.19
N LEU A 9 26.31 -2.64 -13.04
CA LEU A 9 26.28 -4.09 -13.26
C LEU A 9 24.93 -4.42 -13.91
N ASP A 10 24.99 -4.80 -15.16
CA ASP A 10 23.92 -5.48 -15.85
C ASP A 10 23.61 -6.80 -15.14
N VAL A 11 22.45 -6.87 -14.51
CA VAL A 11 21.85 -8.16 -14.15
C VAL A 11 20.38 -8.09 -14.57
N MET A 12 20.11 -8.54 -15.78
CA MET A 12 18.81 -9.11 -16.12
C MET A 12 18.72 -10.46 -15.40
N GLU A 13 18.31 -10.44 -14.13
CA GLU A 13 17.76 -11.64 -13.51
C GLU A 13 16.33 -11.79 -13.98
N ALA A 14 16.10 -12.77 -14.81
CA ALA A 14 14.80 -13.34 -15.10
C ALA A 14 14.15 -13.70 -13.74
N PHE A 15 13.07 -13.01 -13.37
CA PHE A 15 12.18 -13.48 -12.35
C PHE A 15 11.63 -14.83 -12.83
N GLU A 16 12.22 -15.93 -12.37
CA GLU A 16 11.59 -17.25 -12.46
C GLU A 16 10.22 -17.11 -11.75
N MET A 17 9.16 -17.14 -12.53
CA MET A 17 7.82 -17.34 -12.03
C MET A 17 7.78 -18.76 -11.44
N LYS A 18 8.13 -18.90 -10.16
CA LYS A 18 7.79 -20.09 -9.40
C LYS A 18 6.27 -20.26 -9.52
N GLU A 19 5.83 -21.47 -9.89
CA GLU A 19 4.41 -21.80 -9.81
C GLU A 19 3.92 -21.43 -8.40
N LYS A 20 2.96 -20.47 -8.33
CA LYS A 20 2.39 -20.01 -7.07
C LYS A 20 1.66 -21.19 -6.43
N THR A 21 2.05 -21.53 -5.23
CA THR A 21 1.31 -22.51 -4.41
C THR A 21 -0.09 -22.00 -4.08
N VAL A 22 -0.99 -22.85 -3.61
CA VAL A 22 -2.36 -22.44 -3.21
C VAL A 22 -2.33 -21.25 -2.23
N LYS A 23 -1.42 -21.28 -1.26
CA LYS A 23 -1.24 -20.21 -0.28
C LYS A 23 -0.87 -18.87 -0.89
N ASP A 24 -0.20 -18.86 -2.05
CA ASP A 24 0.26 -17.64 -2.73
C ASP A 24 -0.81 -17.05 -3.66
N LYS A 25 -1.88 -17.81 -3.94
CA LYS A 25 -2.95 -17.40 -4.88
C LYS A 25 -4.16 -16.78 -4.20
N TRP A 26 -4.36 -17.03 -2.90
CA TRP A 26 -5.52 -16.53 -2.19
C TRP A 26 -5.23 -15.19 -1.52
N SER A 27 -6.13 -14.24 -1.71
CA SER A 27 -6.08 -12.94 -1.05
C SER A 27 -7.48 -12.36 -0.89
N MET A 28 -7.65 -11.52 0.12
CA MET A 28 -8.90 -10.84 0.42
C MET A 28 -8.63 -9.36 0.73
N LEU A 29 -9.39 -8.48 0.09
CA LEU A 29 -9.34 -7.05 0.37
C LEU A 29 -10.30 -6.69 1.50
N MET A 30 -9.84 -5.84 2.41
CA MET A 30 -10.62 -5.35 3.54
C MET A 30 -10.41 -3.85 3.74
N LYS A 31 -11.44 -3.17 4.25
CA LYS A 31 -11.32 -1.77 4.67
C LYS A 31 -11.81 -1.64 6.10
N PHE A 32 -10.94 -1.20 7.02
CA PHE A 32 -11.30 -0.86 8.38
C PHE A 32 -11.74 0.60 8.46
N GLY A 33 -12.72 0.90 9.30
CA GLY A 33 -13.24 2.25 9.46
C GLY A 33 -14.48 2.30 10.38
N SER A 34 -15.12 3.48 10.42
CA SER A 34 -16.43 3.60 11.07
C SER A 34 -17.52 2.94 10.22
N GLU A 35 -18.53 2.36 10.86
CA GLU A 35 -19.66 1.73 10.16
C GLU A 35 -20.33 2.69 9.16
N GLU A 36 -20.49 3.96 9.54
CA GLU A 36 -21.08 4.97 8.67
C GLU A 36 -20.28 5.15 7.35
N ASN A 37 -18.95 5.28 7.45
CA ASN A 37 -18.11 5.48 6.28
C ASN A 37 -18.04 4.22 5.41
N LEU A 38 -18.02 3.04 6.03
CA LEU A 38 -18.01 1.79 5.28
C LEU A 38 -19.34 1.50 4.57
N LYS A 39 -20.48 1.91 5.15
CA LYS A 39 -21.78 1.86 4.46
C LYS A 39 -21.86 2.83 3.28
N LYS A 40 -21.25 4.01 3.37
CA LYS A 40 -21.12 4.93 2.24
C LYS A 40 -20.28 4.31 1.12
N LEU A 41 -19.17 3.66 1.46
CA LEU A 41 -18.36 2.91 0.50
C LEU A 41 -19.16 1.77 -0.12
N GLN A 42 -19.91 0.99 0.67
CA GLN A 42 -20.76 -0.10 0.18
C GLN A 42 -21.84 0.41 -0.78
N ALA A 43 -22.39 1.60 -0.53
CA ALA A 43 -23.34 2.28 -1.43
C ALA A 43 -22.67 2.89 -2.67
N GLY A 44 -21.35 2.72 -2.86
CA GLY A 44 -20.59 3.16 -4.04
C GLY A 44 -19.80 4.44 -3.89
N GLN A 45 -19.80 5.09 -2.72
CA GLN A 45 -19.02 6.31 -2.52
C GLN A 45 -17.55 5.98 -2.20
N LEU A 46 -16.68 5.98 -3.20
CA LEU A 46 -15.24 5.86 -3.04
C LEU A 46 -14.64 7.21 -2.61
N TYR A 47 -14.39 7.36 -1.31
CA TYR A 47 -13.82 8.57 -0.72
C TYR A 47 -12.32 8.39 -0.47
N MET A 48 -11.51 9.36 -0.91
CA MET A 48 -10.05 9.32 -0.84
C MET A 48 -9.50 10.64 -0.33
N LYS A 49 -8.62 10.61 0.65
CA LYS A 49 -7.73 11.71 1.00
C LYS A 49 -6.46 11.66 0.13
N ASN A 50 -5.76 12.77 -0.02
CA ASN A 50 -4.43 12.79 -0.63
C ASN A 50 -3.36 12.26 0.34
N LEU A 51 -2.18 11.89 -0.18
CA LEU A 51 -1.08 11.40 0.66
C LEU A 51 -0.64 12.44 1.69
N LYS A 52 -0.70 13.73 1.35
CA LYS A 52 -0.34 14.83 2.25
C LYS A 52 -1.14 14.81 3.55
N TYR A 53 -2.43 14.43 3.48
CA TYR A 53 -3.27 14.30 4.67
C TYR A 53 -2.66 13.34 5.70
N TYR A 54 -2.20 12.17 5.27
CA TYR A 54 -1.61 11.17 6.17
C TYR A 54 -0.23 11.61 6.70
N VAL A 55 0.55 12.33 5.89
CA VAL A 55 1.81 12.93 6.31
C VAL A 55 1.59 13.99 7.40
N ASP A 56 0.60 14.84 7.22
CA ASP A 56 0.30 15.92 8.17
C ASP A 56 -0.40 15.39 9.43
N LEU A 57 -1.16 14.30 9.33
CA LEU A 57 -1.83 13.66 10.46
C LEU A 57 -0.80 13.18 11.51
N GLU A 58 0.22 12.39 11.13
CA GLU A 58 1.26 11.95 12.07
C GLU A 58 2.00 13.15 12.69
N LYS A 59 2.27 14.19 11.90
CA LYS A 59 2.96 15.39 12.41
C LYS A 59 2.13 16.18 13.45
N ALA A 60 0.80 16.17 13.29
CA ALA A 60 -0.10 16.93 14.14
C ALA A 60 -0.54 16.20 15.40
N THR A 61 -0.63 14.87 15.35
CA THR A 61 -1.26 14.05 16.40
C THR A 61 -0.32 13.05 17.05
N ASP A 62 0.90 12.86 16.50
CA ASP A 62 1.80 11.74 16.81
C ASP A 62 1.14 10.36 16.63
N ASP A 63 0.00 10.30 15.91
CA ASP A 63 -0.66 9.04 15.54
C ASP A 63 0.16 8.30 14.51
N GLU A 64 0.92 7.33 14.98
CA GLU A 64 1.79 6.49 14.16
C GLU A 64 1.05 5.27 13.57
N ASP A 65 -0.25 5.08 13.83
CA ASP A 65 -1.01 3.99 13.24
C ASP A 65 -1.65 4.39 11.91
N VAL A 66 -2.31 5.54 11.85
CA VAL A 66 -2.99 5.99 10.63
C VAL A 66 -2.09 6.87 9.77
N GLY A 67 -1.29 7.76 10.39
CA GLY A 67 -0.38 8.67 9.69
C GLY A 67 0.99 8.05 9.37
N ASP A 68 1.68 8.56 8.36
CA ASP A 68 3.12 8.37 8.10
C ASP A 68 3.74 9.66 7.55
N LYS A 69 4.49 10.37 8.40
CA LYS A 69 5.14 11.66 8.02
C LYS A 69 6.12 11.57 6.84
N TYR A 70 6.41 10.37 6.38
CA TYR A 70 7.28 10.14 5.23
C TYR A 70 6.56 9.42 4.08
N ASP A 71 5.25 9.22 4.17
CA ASP A 71 4.49 8.59 3.10
C ASP A 71 4.61 9.40 1.79
N GLY A 72 4.77 8.71 0.67
CA GLY A 72 4.99 9.35 -0.62
C GLY A 72 6.31 10.13 -0.75
N GLN A 73 7.27 9.92 0.17
CA GLN A 73 8.58 10.56 0.17
C GLN A 73 9.69 9.52 0.31
N MET A 74 10.82 9.79 -0.34
CA MET A 74 12.03 9.02 -0.11
C MET A 74 12.86 9.69 0.99
N VAL A 75 13.24 8.94 2.00
CA VAL A 75 14.04 9.41 3.13
C VAL A 75 15.35 8.64 3.22
N LEU A 76 16.44 9.38 3.21
CA LEU A 76 17.79 8.86 3.43
C LEU A 76 18.39 9.51 4.69
N GLN A 77 19.12 8.74 5.48
CA GLN A 77 19.79 9.21 6.70
C GLN A 77 21.29 8.96 6.62
N GLY A 78 22.07 9.87 7.21
CA GLY A 78 23.52 9.74 7.30
C GLY A 78 24.20 9.67 5.93
N VAL A 79 23.73 10.46 4.95
CA VAL A 79 24.22 10.42 3.57
C VAL A 79 25.28 11.48 3.32
N LYS A 80 26.25 11.12 2.47
CA LYS A 80 27.19 12.08 1.90
C LYS A 80 26.64 12.59 0.57
N ILE A 81 26.50 13.90 0.46
CA ILE A 81 26.02 14.56 -0.76
C ILE A 81 27.25 15.11 -1.50
N ASN A 82 27.37 14.74 -2.77
CA ASN A 82 28.33 15.30 -3.68
C ASN A 82 27.56 16.13 -4.74
N VAL A 83 27.87 17.41 -4.81
CA VAL A 83 27.30 18.32 -5.82
C VAL A 83 28.32 18.42 -6.96
N CYS A 84 27.90 18.04 -8.15
CA CYS A 84 28.74 18.08 -9.33
C CYS A 84 28.25 19.13 -10.32
N SER A 85 29.19 19.74 -11.06
CA SER A 85 28.89 20.56 -12.23
C SER A 85 28.17 19.71 -13.29
N VAL A 86 27.11 20.25 -13.87
CA VAL A 86 26.36 19.56 -14.94
C VAL A 86 27.21 19.45 -16.22
N ASP A 87 28.06 20.43 -16.48
CA ASP A 87 28.84 20.54 -17.71
C ASP A 87 30.11 19.68 -17.67
N THR A 88 30.82 19.64 -16.50
CA THR A 88 32.11 18.97 -16.37
C THR A 88 32.07 17.66 -15.58
N ASN A 89 30.95 17.40 -14.89
CA ASN A 89 30.79 16.31 -13.91
C ASN A 89 31.82 16.33 -12.76
N GLU A 90 32.49 17.46 -12.57
CA GLU A 90 33.46 17.65 -11.47
C GLU A 90 32.73 17.99 -10.17
N SER A 91 33.26 17.50 -9.05
CA SER A 91 32.74 17.80 -7.72
C SER A 91 32.95 19.27 -7.39
N VAL A 92 31.87 19.99 -7.12
CA VAL A 92 31.86 21.40 -6.74
C VAL A 92 31.80 21.55 -5.21
N ALA A 93 31.06 20.65 -4.53
CA ALA A 93 30.93 20.65 -3.09
C ALA A 93 30.60 19.25 -2.55
N GLN A 94 31.05 18.97 -1.34
CA GLN A 94 30.68 17.77 -0.58
C GLN A 94 30.26 18.16 0.83
N PHE A 95 29.20 17.53 1.34
CA PHE A 95 28.78 17.72 2.72
C PHE A 95 28.03 16.48 3.24
N ASP A 96 28.08 16.29 4.57
CA ASP A 96 27.34 15.26 5.26
C ASP A 96 25.94 15.79 5.59
N ALA A 97 24.91 15.02 5.21
CA ALA A 97 23.52 15.33 5.53
C ALA A 97 22.98 14.29 6.52
N PRO A 98 22.62 14.68 7.76
CA PRO A 98 22.02 13.76 8.72
C PRO A 98 20.74 13.12 8.17
N LYS A 99 19.99 13.87 7.35
CA LYS A 99 18.75 13.43 6.70
C LYS A 99 18.49 14.19 5.43
N VAL A 100 18.05 13.48 4.39
CA VAL A 100 17.52 14.03 3.14
C VAL A 100 16.14 13.45 2.91
N SER A 101 15.15 14.28 2.57
CA SER A 101 13.83 13.87 2.13
C SER A 101 13.56 14.41 0.73
N MET A 102 13.12 13.55 -0.17
CA MET A 102 12.79 13.91 -1.56
C MET A 102 11.32 13.63 -1.83
N ASN A 103 10.64 14.62 -2.42
CA ASN A 103 9.25 14.53 -2.86
C ASN A 103 9.23 14.56 -4.40
N PHE A 104 8.37 13.74 -5.00
CA PHE A 104 8.24 13.60 -6.45
C PHE A 104 6.89 14.11 -6.98
N GLY A 105 6.17 14.93 -6.19
CA GLY A 105 4.93 15.57 -6.62
C GLY A 105 3.66 14.73 -6.45
N TYR A 106 3.70 13.64 -5.69
CA TYR A 106 2.53 12.77 -5.47
C TYR A 106 1.80 13.01 -4.14
N LEU A 107 2.25 13.97 -3.32
CA LEU A 107 1.64 14.23 -2.02
C LEU A 107 0.19 14.72 -2.14
N GLU A 108 -0.13 15.48 -3.17
CA GLU A 108 -1.48 15.99 -3.43
C GLU A 108 -2.37 14.99 -4.20
N CYS A 109 -1.81 13.81 -4.58
CA CYS A 109 -2.57 12.78 -5.27
C CYS A 109 -3.46 12.01 -4.30
N PRO A 110 -4.76 11.80 -4.63
CA PRO A 110 -5.66 10.99 -3.83
C PRO A 110 -5.22 9.53 -3.78
N VAL A 111 -5.35 8.92 -2.61
CA VAL A 111 -5.08 7.50 -2.41
C VAL A 111 -6.23 6.80 -1.72
N PHE A 112 -6.57 5.62 -2.20
CA PHE A 112 -7.48 4.71 -1.53
C PHE A 112 -6.72 3.46 -1.10
N CYS A 113 -6.63 3.26 0.23
CA CYS A 113 -5.88 2.16 0.83
C CYS A 113 -6.84 1.10 1.34
N MET A 114 -6.53 -0.15 1.05
CA MET A 114 -7.19 -1.34 1.57
C MET A 114 -6.15 -2.18 2.32
N PHE A 115 -6.57 -2.95 3.30
CA PHE A 115 -5.78 -4.03 3.86
C PHE A 115 -5.90 -5.25 2.94
N MET A 116 -4.76 -5.91 2.65
CA MET A 116 -4.73 -7.14 1.88
C MET A 116 -4.36 -8.31 2.79
N PHE A 117 -5.33 -9.15 3.09
CA PHE A 117 -5.12 -10.40 3.80
C PHE A 117 -4.69 -11.48 2.81
N ASP A 118 -3.51 -12.07 2.98
CA ASP A 118 -2.92 -12.99 2.01
C ASP A 118 -1.92 -14.00 2.64
N TYR A 119 -0.99 -14.53 1.87
CA TYR A 119 0.02 -15.50 2.31
C TYR A 119 0.83 -15.06 3.54
N ARG A 120 0.94 -13.75 3.82
CA ARG A 120 1.62 -13.22 5.02
C ARG A 120 0.89 -13.58 6.32
N ASN A 121 -0.39 -13.91 6.21
CA ASN A 121 -1.26 -14.35 7.30
C ASN A 121 -1.37 -15.89 7.39
N TYR A 122 -0.59 -16.60 6.57
CA TYR A 122 -0.55 -18.07 6.57
C TYR A 122 -0.06 -18.63 7.91
N VAL A 123 -0.73 -19.66 8.40
CA VAL A 123 -0.37 -20.38 9.64
C VAL A 123 0.09 -21.79 9.33
N GLU A 124 -0.76 -22.57 8.67
CA GLU A 124 -0.53 -23.99 8.42
C GLU A 124 -1.34 -24.49 7.22
N GLU A 125 -0.88 -25.60 6.65
CA GLU A 125 -1.58 -26.32 5.59
C GLU A 125 -1.72 -27.78 6.01
N HIS A 126 -2.91 -28.33 5.80
CA HIS A 126 -3.22 -29.75 6.05
C HIS A 126 -3.73 -30.39 4.78
N LEU A 127 -3.09 -31.51 4.39
CA LEU A 127 -3.47 -32.30 3.21
C LEU A 127 -4.18 -33.59 3.66
N GLU A 128 -5.39 -33.79 3.16
CA GLU A 128 -6.15 -35.01 3.38
C GLU A 128 -6.70 -35.51 2.04
N GLY A 129 -6.03 -36.57 1.50
CA GLY A 129 -6.29 -37.03 0.14
C GLY A 129 -6.04 -35.92 -0.89
N ASP A 130 -7.03 -35.63 -1.76
CA ASP A 130 -6.97 -34.58 -2.78
C ASP A 130 -7.49 -33.21 -2.27
N VAL A 131 -7.64 -33.05 -0.94
CA VAL A 131 -8.11 -31.79 -0.34
C VAL A 131 -6.99 -31.11 0.42
N SER A 132 -6.57 -29.93 -0.04
CA SER A 132 -5.72 -29.03 0.72
C SER A 132 -6.59 -28.07 1.55
N THR A 133 -6.26 -27.98 2.85
CA THR A 133 -6.89 -27.06 3.80
C THR A 133 -5.83 -26.12 4.33
N VAL A 134 -5.93 -24.84 4.00
CA VAL A 134 -4.98 -23.79 4.39
C VAL A 134 -5.64 -22.88 5.42
N ARG A 135 -4.94 -22.66 6.53
CA ARG A 135 -5.39 -21.80 7.61
C ARG A 135 -4.63 -20.48 7.60
N TYR A 136 -5.36 -19.38 7.73
CA TYR A 136 -4.85 -18.03 7.84
C TYR A 136 -5.41 -17.37 9.10
N GLN A 137 -4.64 -16.46 9.70
CA GLN A 137 -5.10 -15.64 10.82
C GLN A 137 -4.35 -14.31 10.85
N PHE A 138 -4.94 -13.32 11.53
CA PHE A 138 -4.24 -12.06 11.81
C PHE A 138 -3.07 -12.28 12.77
N THR A 139 -1.99 -11.54 12.57
CA THR A 139 -0.83 -11.56 13.49
C THR A 139 -1.19 -10.85 14.80
N GLU A 140 -0.41 -11.09 15.86
CA GLU A 140 -0.60 -10.40 17.14
C GLU A 140 -0.55 -8.88 17.01
N GLU A 141 0.39 -8.36 16.22
CA GLU A 141 0.50 -6.93 15.93
C GLU A 141 -0.74 -6.39 15.21
N GLN A 142 -1.30 -7.17 14.26
CA GLN A 142 -2.54 -6.79 13.58
C GLN A 142 -3.74 -6.79 14.53
N LEU A 143 -3.84 -7.77 15.42
CA LEU A 143 -4.91 -7.83 16.41
C LEU A 143 -4.87 -6.63 17.37
N GLU A 144 -3.68 -6.16 17.72
CA GLU A 144 -3.47 -5.01 18.60
C GLU A 144 -3.77 -3.68 17.89
N ARG A 145 -3.28 -3.50 16.66
CA ARG A 145 -3.20 -2.19 16.00
C ARG A 145 -4.32 -1.92 14.99
N MET A 146 -4.87 -2.95 14.32
CA MET A 146 -5.93 -2.75 13.33
C MET A 146 -7.23 -2.13 13.89
N PRO A 147 -7.64 -2.36 15.16
CA PRO A 147 -8.78 -1.66 15.75
C PRO A 147 -8.65 -0.13 15.79
N ASN A 148 -7.44 0.42 15.74
CA ASN A 148 -7.21 1.87 15.69
C ASN A 148 -7.69 2.53 14.39
N PHE A 149 -7.91 1.74 13.32
CA PHE A 149 -8.49 2.22 12.06
C PHE A 149 -10.01 2.29 12.08
N GLY A 150 -10.66 1.64 13.04
CA GLY A 150 -12.12 1.66 13.25
C GLY A 150 -12.68 0.36 13.81
N ASP A 151 -13.89 0.43 14.32
CA ASP A 151 -14.59 -0.67 14.98
C ASP A 151 -15.32 -1.62 14.02
N THR A 152 -15.23 -1.35 12.73
CA THR A 152 -15.96 -2.06 11.68
C THR A 152 -15.03 -2.36 10.52
N VAL A 153 -15.25 -3.46 9.82
CA VAL A 153 -14.52 -3.86 8.61
C VAL A 153 -15.50 -4.13 7.48
N LEU A 154 -15.20 -3.60 6.29
CA LEU A 154 -15.82 -4.01 5.03
C LEU A 154 -14.93 -5.06 4.39
N VAL A 155 -15.48 -6.24 4.14
CA VAL A 155 -14.81 -7.39 3.54
C VAL A 155 -15.26 -7.51 2.10
N VAL A 156 -14.32 -7.66 1.18
CA VAL A 156 -14.60 -7.81 -0.25
C VAL A 156 -14.60 -9.30 -0.61
N ASN A 157 -15.76 -9.83 -1.00
CA ASN A 157 -15.95 -11.25 -1.35
C ASN A 157 -15.53 -11.55 -2.81
N ASN A 158 -15.48 -10.52 -3.67
CA ASN A 158 -15.02 -10.64 -5.05
C ASN A 158 -14.07 -9.49 -5.39
N GLY A 159 -12.77 -9.73 -5.18
CA GLY A 159 -11.72 -8.72 -5.37
C GLY A 159 -11.59 -8.23 -6.81
N ASP A 160 -11.74 -9.11 -7.81
CA ASP A 160 -11.61 -8.75 -9.21
C ASP A 160 -12.77 -7.82 -9.65
N GLU A 161 -13.99 -8.12 -9.24
CA GLU A 161 -15.14 -7.28 -9.55
C GLU A 161 -15.06 -5.94 -8.80
N PHE A 162 -14.60 -5.92 -7.54
CA PHE A 162 -14.35 -4.69 -6.81
C PHE A 162 -13.34 -3.79 -7.54
N VAL A 163 -12.19 -4.34 -7.91
CA VAL A 163 -11.15 -3.61 -8.66
C VAL A 163 -11.70 -3.09 -9.99
N LYS A 164 -12.52 -3.89 -10.67
CA LYS A 164 -13.17 -3.49 -11.92
C LYS A 164 -14.11 -2.30 -11.71
N ARG A 165 -15.01 -2.33 -10.69
CA ARG A 165 -15.92 -1.22 -10.38
C ARG A 165 -15.17 0.06 -10.00
N VAL A 166 -14.10 -0.05 -9.19
CA VAL A 166 -13.22 1.10 -8.88
C VAL A 166 -12.61 1.68 -10.15
N LYS A 167 -12.05 0.84 -11.02
CA LYS A 167 -11.50 1.26 -12.32
C LYS A 167 -12.55 1.97 -13.17
N ASP A 168 -13.71 1.35 -13.35
CA ASP A 168 -14.77 1.88 -14.23
C ASP A 168 -15.28 3.22 -13.69
N GLY A 169 -15.47 3.36 -12.37
CA GLY A 169 -15.86 4.62 -11.73
C GLY A 169 -14.83 5.73 -11.91
N LEU A 170 -13.55 5.44 -11.67
CA LEU A 170 -12.46 6.41 -11.86
C LEU A 170 -12.36 6.87 -13.32
N LEU A 171 -12.37 5.94 -14.27
CA LEU A 171 -12.30 6.28 -15.70
C LEU A 171 -13.54 7.07 -16.16
N LYS A 172 -14.74 6.72 -15.70
CA LYS A 172 -15.99 7.47 -15.98
C LYS A 172 -15.92 8.90 -15.43
N ALA A 173 -15.28 9.08 -14.27
CA ALA A 173 -15.05 10.39 -13.67
C ALA A 173 -13.88 11.17 -14.31
N GLY A 174 -13.18 10.60 -15.29
CA GLY A 174 -12.09 11.24 -16.03
C GLY A 174 -10.71 11.13 -15.38
N TYR A 175 -10.55 10.27 -14.40
CA TYR A 175 -9.28 10.10 -13.68
C TYR A 175 -8.46 8.93 -14.19
N GLY A 176 -7.17 9.18 -14.46
CA GLY A 176 -6.17 8.13 -14.57
C GLY A 176 -5.72 7.67 -13.19
N PHE A 177 -5.30 6.41 -13.05
CA PHE A 177 -4.83 5.87 -11.79
C PHE A 177 -3.83 4.73 -12.02
N THR A 178 -3.09 4.40 -10.96
CA THR A 178 -2.31 3.16 -10.84
C THR A 178 -2.65 2.47 -9.52
N ARG A 179 -2.35 1.19 -9.41
CA ARG A 179 -2.61 0.40 -8.20
C ARG A 179 -1.54 -0.64 -8.00
N ASP A 180 -1.17 -0.87 -6.75
CA ASP A 180 -0.24 -1.93 -6.38
C ASP A 180 -0.23 -2.18 -4.87
N TYR A 181 0.51 -3.19 -4.46
CA TYR A 181 0.87 -3.44 -3.07
C TYR A 181 1.86 -2.39 -2.58
N VAL A 182 1.70 -1.97 -1.33
CA VAL A 182 2.71 -1.18 -0.65
C VAL A 182 3.89 -2.09 -0.29
N GLN A 183 5.06 -1.68 -0.67
CA GLN A 183 6.32 -2.31 -0.30
C GLN A 183 6.89 -1.62 0.94
N TYR A 184 7.31 -2.42 1.91
CA TYR A 184 7.83 -1.90 3.17
C TYR A 184 9.35 -1.97 3.18
N TYR A 185 10.00 -0.89 3.62
CA TYR A 185 11.44 -0.74 3.56
C TYR A 185 12.05 -0.26 4.86
N GLY A 186 13.28 -0.74 5.14
CA GLY A 186 14.16 -0.16 6.13
C GLY A 186 14.83 1.12 5.62
N ILE A 187 15.20 2.02 6.52
CA ILE A 187 15.88 3.27 6.19
C ILE A 187 17.18 2.97 5.42
N ASN A 188 17.49 3.78 4.39
CA ASN A 188 18.64 3.63 3.50
C ASN A 188 18.58 2.44 2.53
N ASN A 189 17.43 1.83 2.32
CA ASN A 189 17.28 0.81 1.30
C ASN A 189 17.34 1.45 -0.10
N LEU A 190 18.39 1.11 -0.87
CA LEU A 190 18.59 1.69 -2.21
C LEU A 190 17.73 1.06 -3.30
N GLU A 191 17.08 -0.07 -3.04
CA GLU A 191 16.27 -0.74 -4.06
C GLU A 191 15.03 0.07 -4.43
N HIS A 192 14.35 0.66 -3.45
CA HIS A 192 13.21 1.54 -3.73
C HIS A 192 13.62 2.79 -4.53
N LEU A 193 14.85 3.31 -4.31
CA LEU A 193 15.38 4.41 -5.10
C LEU A 193 15.48 4.06 -6.59
N LYS A 194 15.98 2.87 -6.91
CA LYS A 194 16.06 2.38 -8.31
C LYS A 194 14.68 2.23 -8.95
N GLN A 195 13.69 1.76 -8.20
CA GLN A 195 12.32 1.63 -8.69
C GLN A 195 11.69 2.99 -8.96
N VAL A 196 11.84 3.96 -8.04
CA VAL A 196 11.33 5.33 -8.20
C VAL A 196 12.03 6.05 -9.37
N GLN A 197 13.30 5.78 -9.64
CA GLN A 197 13.99 6.32 -10.82
C GLN A 197 13.41 5.82 -12.15
N LYS A 198 12.89 4.59 -12.19
CA LYS A 198 12.23 4.03 -13.38
C LYS A 198 10.81 4.54 -13.55
N ASP A 199 10.08 4.69 -12.45
CA ASP A 199 8.70 5.17 -12.39
C ASP A 199 8.49 5.95 -11.09
N ASN A 200 8.39 7.28 -11.21
CA ASN A 200 8.26 8.17 -10.05
C ASN A 200 7.00 7.89 -9.22
N SER A 201 5.94 7.35 -9.83
CA SER A 201 4.70 7.01 -9.11
C SER A 201 4.90 5.90 -8.07
N ARG A 202 5.97 5.12 -8.22
CA ARG A 202 6.33 4.05 -7.26
C ARG A 202 6.55 4.56 -5.85
N ILE A 203 6.92 5.84 -5.69
CA ILE A 203 7.11 6.45 -4.36
C ILE A 203 5.83 6.37 -3.49
N ALA A 204 4.65 6.41 -4.10
CA ALA A 204 3.38 6.31 -3.38
C ALA A 204 3.05 4.89 -2.91
N PHE A 205 3.84 3.89 -3.32
CA PHE A 205 3.69 2.47 -2.93
C PHE A 205 4.83 1.98 -2.04
N TRP A 206 5.55 2.91 -1.42
CA TRP A 206 6.61 2.59 -0.47
C TRP A 206 6.34 3.21 0.89
N LYS A 207 6.44 2.41 1.95
CA LYS A 207 6.21 2.83 3.33
C LYS A 207 7.28 2.25 4.24
N ARG A 208 7.53 2.91 5.38
CA ARG A 208 8.50 2.40 6.36
C ARG A 208 8.08 1.03 6.88
N GLU A 209 9.08 0.17 7.16
CA GLU A 209 8.89 -1.23 7.59
C GLU A 209 8.01 -1.37 8.84
N LYS A 210 8.05 -0.40 9.76
CA LYS A 210 7.20 -0.39 10.97
C LYS A 210 5.70 -0.40 10.69
N TYR A 211 5.27 -0.12 9.45
CA TYR A 211 3.87 -0.19 9.01
C TYR A 211 3.52 -1.48 8.27
N SER A 212 4.42 -2.45 8.22
CA SER A 212 4.23 -3.69 7.45
C SER A 212 3.00 -4.49 7.89
N TYR A 213 2.58 -4.36 9.15
CA TYR A 213 1.33 -4.95 9.66
C TYR A 213 0.08 -4.47 8.92
N GLN A 214 0.12 -3.29 8.28
CA GLN A 214 -1.00 -2.72 7.52
C GLN A 214 -1.26 -3.44 6.20
N GLN A 215 -0.27 -4.16 5.64
CA GLN A 215 -0.39 -4.94 4.40
C GLN A 215 -1.20 -4.22 3.33
N GLU A 216 -0.85 -2.96 3.05
CA GLU A 216 -1.67 -2.09 2.22
C GLU A 216 -1.66 -2.49 0.74
N TYR A 217 -2.85 -2.41 0.13
CA TYR A 217 -3.07 -2.36 -1.30
C TYR A 217 -3.64 -0.99 -1.65
N ARG A 218 -2.99 -0.25 -2.54
CA ARG A 218 -3.34 1.14 -2.85
C ARG A 218 -3.83 1.33 -4.27
N PHE A 219 -4.79 2.24 -4.41
CA PHE A 219 -5.08 2.95 -5.64
C PHE A 219 -4.56 4.37 -5.49
N LEU A 220 -3.66 4.78 -6.40
CA LEU A 220 -3.17 6.15 -6.52
C LEU A 220 -3.86 6.77 -7.72
N VAL A 221 -4.60 7.86 -7.51
CA VAL A 221 -5.30 8.59 -8.57
C VAL A 221 -4.44 9.74 -9.03
N TYR A 222 -4.20 9.87 -10.34
CA TYR A 222 -3.42 10.96 -10.89
C TYR A 222 -4.23 12.26 -10.90
N GLY A 223 -3.61 13.33 -10.43
CA GLY A 223 -4.20 14.65 -10.30
C GLY A 223 -4.11 15.16 -8.87
N CYS A 224 -4.03 16.47 -8.72
CA CYS A 224 -3.95 17.12 -7.42
C CYS A 224 -5.35 17.44 -6.90
N VAL A 225 -5.56 17.19 -5.61
CA VAL A 225 -6.76 17.65 -4.88
C VAL A 225 -6.34 18.37 -3.61
N ASP A 226 -7.04 19.45 -3.28
CA ASP A 226 -6.70 20.24 -2.09
C ASP A 226 -7.00 19.48 -0.80
N ASP A 227 -8.08 18.70 -0.75
CA ASP A 227 -8.50 17.96 0.43
C ASP A 227 -8.81 16.50 0.13
N HIS A 228 -9.83 16.22 -0.67
CA HIS A 228 -10.29 14.86 -0.95
C HIS A 228 -10.87 14.72 -2.36
N LEU A 229 -10.95 13.48 -2.81
CA LEU A 229 -11.69 13.06 -3.99
C LEU A 229 -12.79 12.08 -3.58
N SER A 230 -14.00 12.27 -4.11
CA SER A 230 -15.10 11.32 -3.98
C SER A 230 -15.59 10.92 -5.37
N VAL A 231 -15.63 9.60 -5.64
CA VAL A 231 -16.04 9.03 -6.92
C VAL A 231 -17.13 7.99 -6.70
N ASP A 232 -18.16 7.99 -7.54
CA ASP A 232 -19.20 6.95 -7.54
C ASP A 232 -18.72 5.74 -8.36
N ILE A 233 -18.64 4.59 -7.68
CA ILE A 233 -18.25 3.29 -8.28
C ILE A 233 -19.47 2.34 -8.44
N GLY A 234 -20.67 2.82 -8.13
CA GLY A 234 -21.90 2.02 -8.05
C GLY A 234 -21.98 1.21 -6.75
N ASP A 235 -23.17 0.77 -6.41
CA ASP A 235 -23.43 -0.07 -5.23
C ASP A 235 -22.60 -1.37 -5.31
N ILE A 236 -21.88 -1.68 -4.24
CA ILE A 236 -21.00 -2.87 -4.10
C ILE A 236 -21.49 -3.83 -3.01
N SER A 237 -22.73 -3.69 -2.54
CA SER A 237 -23.30 -4.55 -1.48
C SER A 237 -23.43 -6.02 -1.88
N ASP A 238 -23.49 -6.32 -3.16
CA ASP A 238 -23.52 -7.67 -3.73
C ASP A 238 -22.18 -8.42 -3.66
N ILE A 239 -21.09 -7.70 -3.44
CA ILE A 239 -19.72 -8.25 -3.37
C ILE A 239 -18.99 -7.90 -2.07
N THR A 240 -19.68 -7.34 -1.07
CA THR A 240 -19.06 -6.92 0.18
C THR A 240 -19.96 -7.21 1.39
N ASP A 241 -19.33 -7.50 2.52
CA ASP A 241 -19.97 -7.58 3.84
C ASP A 241 -19.39 -6.55 4.80
N VAL A 242 -20.23 -5.96 5.65
CA VAL A 242 -19.84 -5.05 6.73
C VAL A 242 -20.04 -5.73 8.07
N ILE A 243 -18.94 -5.93 8.80
CA ILE A 243 -18.87 -6.77 10.00
C ILE A 243 -18.16 -6.00 11.12
N LYS A 244 -18.44 -6.29 12.39
CA LYS A 244 -17.67 -5.73 13.50
C LYS A 244 -16.23 -6.23 13.49
N ALA A 245 -15.26 -5.29 13.59
CA ALA A 245 -13.84 -5.60 13.49
C ALA A 245 -13.38 -6.60 14.56
N GLU A 246 -13.85 -6.46 15.80
CA GLU A 246 -13.53 -7.40 16.90
C GLU A 246 -13.92 -8.83 16.56
N GLN A 247 -15.11 -9.05 16.01
CA GLN A 247 -15.55 -10.38 15.60
C GLN A 247 -14.68 -10.92 14.47
N TRP A 248 -14.40 -10.10 13.46
CA TRP A 248 -13.66 -10.50 12.27
C TRP A 248 -12.20 -10.84 12.56
N LEU A 249 -11.51 -9.97 13.31
CA LEU A 249 -10.09 -10.13 13.65
C LEU A 249 -9.81 -11.42 14.44
N ASN A 250 -10.74 -11.84 15.30
CA ASN A 250 -10.62 -13.05 16.12
C ASN A 250 -11.09 -14.34 15.42
N THR A 251 -11.51 -14.26 14.14
CA THR A 251 -11.97 -15.42 13.39
C THR A 251 -10.83 -16.01 12.54
N PRO A 252 -10.45 -17.28 12.73
CA PRO A 252 -9.53 -17.92 11.82
C PRO A 252 -10.20 -18.22 10.48
N PHE A 253 -9.43 -18.08 9.39
CA PHE A 253 -9.91 -18.32 8.02
C PHE A 253 -9.40 -19.67 7.53
N ILE A 254 -10.29 -20.43 6.93
CA ILE A 254 -9.96 -21.74 6.36
C ILE A 254 -10.32 -21.72 4.87
N VAL A 255 -9.31 -21.88 4.04
CA VAL A 255 -9.47 -22.04 2.58
C VAL A 255 -9.30 -23.51 2.25
N LYS A 256 -10.32 -24.12 1.63
CA LYS A 256 -10.29 -25.49 1.14
C LYS A 256 -10.23 -25.50 -0.37
N GLN A 257 -9.27 -26.19 -0.92
CA GLN A 257 -9.16 -26.44 -2.34
C GLN A 257 -9.20 -27.93 -2.60
N ARG A 258 -9.95 -28.36 -3.62
CA ARG A 258 -9.84 -29.68 -4.23
C ARG A 258 -9.05 -29.55 -5.53
N ASP A 259 -8.07 -30.42 -5.68
CA ASP A 259 -7.33 -30.56 -6.94
C ASP A 259 -8.20 -31.17 -8.04
#